data_becddaf666397beb09dbc1ddc4159f5c
#
_entry.id   becddaf666397beb09dbc1ddc4159f5c
#
_cell.length_a   1.000
_cell.length_b   1.000
_cell.length_c   1.000
_cell.angle_alpha   90.00
_cell.angle_beta   90.00
_cell.angle_gamma   90.00
#
_symmetry.space_group_name_H-M   'P 1'
#
loop_
_entity.id
_entity.type
_entity.pdbx_description
1 polymer ?
#
loop_
_entity_poly.entity_id
_entity_poly.type
_entity_poly.pdbx_seq_one_letter_code
_entity_poly.pdbx_strand_id
1 'polypeptide(L)'
;MAIKFPIAVVATIISLTSVCADDARDIECSIMVDADKVRFPVAPDMWGIFFEDIDLSLDGGIYAEMVRNRSFEEGRLAREQNEPLAWWDPVGAAYLSADVSKPLSGRNARCVRVEARPGAGIANQGYFGMNVEKGKRYNLSVALRGEMAGSIEVSFEAFGKAGTIGRGTIAGITPEWKTHELSIEATDSDPRARLVFRAPEGGTFYMDCVSLFPAETYGKSGLFRKDLMEKLAALKPSFVRFPGGCWVEGDTMKDAYRWKTTLGSIWERRTQWNIWKYWSSNGVGFHEYLLLCEELGAKPLFCINVGMSHKENVPMEKMDEFVQDALDCIEYCNGGTDTKWGAARAAAGHPEPFNLEYLEIGNENFGEAYTERYKAIAEAVRAKYPNVKLIFNYFRRWNVTEGPRDIRDDHYYDSPGWFMANASRYADRRRFPADGFKVFVGEYAVTR
;
A
#
# COMPACT_ATOMS: atom_id res chain seq x y z
N MET A 1 22.82 0.49 -48.27
CA MET A 1 22.16 -0.79 -48.51
C MET A 1 21.26 -1.06 -47.33
N ALA A 2 20.00 -0.64 -47.42
CA ALA A 2 19.02 -0.72 -46.30
C ALA A 2 18.24 -2.03 -46.47
N ILE A 3 18.36 -2.93 -45.49
CA ILE A 3 17.64 -4.18 -45.45
C ILE A 3 16.27 -3.89 -44.84
N LYS A 4 15.22 -3.95 -45.66
CA LYS A 4 13.81 -3.90 -45.21
C LYS A 4 13.41 -5.32 -44.81
N PHE A 5 13.11 -5.55 -43.53
CA PHE A 5 12.41 -6.75 -43.09
C PHE A 5 10.91 -6.50 -43.13
N PRO A 6 10.09 -7.35 -43.72
CA PRO A 6 8.66 -7.26 -43.63
C PRO A 6 8.23 -7.78 -42.24
N ILE A 7 7.63 -6.95 -41.41
CA ILE A 7 6.97 -7.37 -40.16
C ILE A 7 5.59 -7.89 -40.59
N ALA A 8 5.45 -9.22 -40.63
CA ALA A 8 4.15 -9.85 -40.73
C ALA A 8 3.51 -9.81 -39.30
N VAL A 9 2.57 -8.94 -39.08
CA VAL A 9 1.73 -8.95 -37.84
C VAL A 9 0.74 -10.10 -38.01
N VAL A 10 0.96 -11.20 -37.30
CA VAL A 10 0.00 -12.29 -37.18
C VAL A 10 -1.05 -11.83 -36.17
N ALA A 11 -2.26 -11.51 -36.63
CA ALA A 11 -3.38 -11.24 -35.75
C ALA A 11 -3.83 -12.56 -35.10
N THR A 12 -3.65 -12.67 -33.78
CA THR A 12 -4.20 -13.79 -32.99
C THR A 12 -5.68 -13.54 -32.77
N ILE A 13 -6.53 -14.37 -33.36
CA ILE A 13 -7.98 -14.37 -33.12
C ILE A 13 -8.20 -14.96 -31.72
N ILE A 14 -8.63 -14.14 -30.76
CA ILE A 14 -9.09 -14.60 -29.45
C ILE A 14 -10.60 -14.84 -29.57
N SER A 15 -11.01 -16.11 -29.63
CA SER A 15 -12.40 -16.51 -29.52
C SER A 15 -12.82 -16.56 -28.05
N LEU A 16 -13.66 -15.63 -27.62
CA LEU A 16 -14.30 -15.64 -26.32
C LEU A 16 -15.62 -16.39 -26.45
N THR A 17 -15.67 -17.65 -26.07
CA THR A 17 -16.90 -18.39 -25.89
C THR A 17 -17.44 -18.14 -24.49
N SER A 18 -18.44 -17.26 -24.34
CA SER A 18 -19.27 -17.21 -23.14
C SER A 18 -20.47 -18.16 -23.35
N VAL A 19 -20.60 -19.15 -22.47
CA VAL A 19 -21.75 -20.05 -22.43
C VAL A 19 -22.89 -19.32 -21.71
N CYS A 20 -23.80 -18.73 -22.48
CA CYS A 20 -25.20 -18.53 -22.07
C CYS A 20 -26.07 -19.11 -23.14
N ALA A 21 -26.93 -20.04 -22.78
CA ALA A 21 -27.88 -20.70 -23.67
C ALA A 21 -28.88 -19.69 -24.19
N ASP A 22 -29.21 -19.90 -25.44
CA ASP A 22 -30.25 -19.42 -26.33
C ASP A 22 -29.90 -18.24 -27.24
N ASP A 23 -29.78 -18.57 -28.54
CA ASP A 23 -29.72 -17.67 -29.70
C ASP A 23 -28.52 -16.69 -29.79
N ALA A 24 -27.34 -17.08 -29.39
CA ALA A 24 -26.12 -16.36 -29.72
C ALA A 24 -25.79 -16.57 -31.20
N ARG A 25 -26.16 -15.63 -32.07
CA ARG A 25 -25.54 -15.51 -33.39
C ARG A 25 -24.07 -15.21 -33.16
N ASP A 26 -23.18 -16.02 -33.66
CA ASP A 26 -21.76 -15.76 -33.71
C ASP A 26 -21.53 -14.41 -34.41
N ILE A 27 -21.18 -13.40 -33.66
CA ILE A 27 -20.82 -12.07 -34.22
C ILE A 27 -19.34 -12.15 -34.57
N GLU A 28 -19.07 -12.31 -35.86
CA GLU A 28 -17.70 -12.22 -36.35
C GLU A 28 -17.29 -10.74 -36.33
N CYS A 29 -16.28 -10.42 -35.53
CA CYS A 29 -15.74 -9.06 -35.42
C CYS A 29 -14.29 -9.08 -35.93
N SER A 30 -13.99 -8.21 -36.90
CA SER A 30 -12.62 -8.00 -37.36
C SER A 30 -12.13 -6.61 -36.96
N ILE A 31 -10.92 -6.53 -36.44
CA ILE A 31 -10.24 -5.26 -36.16
C ILE A 31 -9.07 -5.12 -37.12
N MET A 32 -9.10 -4.06 -37.95
CA MET A 32 -8.00 -3.75 -38.85
C MET A 32 -7.20 -2.56 -38.27
N VAL A 33 -5.91 -2.78 -38.01
CA VAL A 33 -4.98 -1.74 -37.54
C VAL A 33 -4.05 -1.39 -38.71
N ASP A 34 -4.16 -0.15 -39.20
CA ASP A 34 -3.26 0.38 -40.23
C ASP A 34 -2.09 1.10 -39.52
N ALA A 35 -1.02 0.37 -39.28
CA ALA A 35 0.15 0.84 -38.54
C ALA A 35 0.96 1.92 -39.30
N ASP A 36 0.76 2.05 -40.62
CA ASP A 36 1.44 3.07 -41.44
C ASP A 36 0.76 4.44 -41.34
N LYS A 37 -0.47 4.50 -40.80
CA LYS A 37 -1.24 5.75 -40.64
C LYS A 37 -1.20 6.24 -39.20
N VAL A 38 -0.04 6.71 -38.75
CA VAL A 38 0.10 7.37 -37.45
C VAL A 38 -0.68 8.69 -37.46
N ARG A 39 -1.69 8.81 -36.62
CA ARG A 39 -2.52 10.04 -36.51
C ARG A 39 -1.94 11.04 -35.52
N PHE A 40 -1.40 10.58 -34.40
CA PHE A 40 -0.81 11.41 -33.33
C PHE A 40 0.15 10.55 -32.49
N PRO A 41 1.14 11.17 -31.84
CA PRO A 41 1.98 10.46 -30.88
C PRO A 41 1.16 10.11 -29.64
N VAL A 42 1.42 8.93 -29.07
CA VAL A 42 0.89 8.55 -27.76
C VAL A 42 1.71 9.27 -26.69
N ALA A 43 1.05 9.92 -25.73
CA ALA A 43 1.74 10.55 -24.61
C ALA A 43 2.53 9.50 -23.81
N PRO A 44 3.77 9.81 -23.37
CA PRO A 44 4.58 8.86 -22.63
C PRO A 44 3.97 8.50 -21.26
N ASP A 45 3.07 9.34 -20.73
CA ASP A 45 2.33 9.20 -19.49
C ASP A 45 0.85 8.85 -19.71
N MET A 46 0.55 8.11 -20.79
CA MET A 46 -0.83 7.73 -21.15
C MET A 46 -1.46 6.77 -20.14
N TRP A 47 -0.70 5.83 -19.59
CA TRP A 47 -1.21 4.82 -18.65
C TRP A 47 -0.27 4.58 -17.47
N GLY A 48 -0.91 4.31 -16.35
CA GLY A 48 -0.26 3.99 -15.10
C GLY A 48 -1.06 2.97 -14.31
N ILE A 49 -0.77 2.89 -13.03
CA ILE A 49 -1.45 2.03 -12.06
C ILE A 49 -2.14 2.94 -11.04
N PHE A 50 -3.39 2.61 -10.70
CA PHE A 50 -4.03 3.03 -9.47
C PHE A 50 -3.75 1.96 -8.42
N PHE A 51 -3.24 2.38 -7.27
CA PHE A 51 -2.95 1.49 -6.14
C PHE A 51 -3.57 2.04 -4.86
N GLU A 52 -4.51 1.30 -4.30
CA GLU A 52 -5.15 1.57 -3.02
C GLU A 52 -4.93 0.38 -2.07
N ASP A 53 -4.81 0.64 -0.77
CA ASP A 53 -4.82 -0.41 0.24
C ASP A 53 -6.24 -0.95 0.45
N ILE A 54 -6.68 -1.79 -0.48
CA ILE A 54 -7.96 -2.49 -0.51
C ILE A 54 -7.73 -3.99 -0.57
N ASP A 55 -8.58 -4.78 0.09
CA ASP A 55 -8.52 -6.25 0.11
C ASP A 55 -7.14 -6.82 0.51
N LEU A 56 -6.46 -6.16 1.46
CA LEU A 56 -5.10 -6.53 1.91
C LEU A 56 -4.06 -6.45 0.77
N SER A 57 -4.18 -5.48 -0.12
CA SER A 57 -3.28 -5.33 -1.26
C SER A 57 -1.86 -4.93 -0.86
N LEU A 58 -1.69 -4.25 0.28
CA LEU A 58 -0.39 -3.96 0.90
C LEU A 58 -0.01 -5.03 1.92
N ASP A 59 -0.49 -4.92 3.15
CA ASP A 59 -0.27 -5.90 4.21
C ASP A 59 -0.90 -7.25 3.82
N GLY A 60 -0.07 -8.29 3.64
CA GLY A 60 -0.51 -9.58 3.09
C GLY A 60 -0.56 -9.64 1.55
N GLY A 61 -0.30 -8.52 0.87
CA GLY A 61 -0.24 -8.34 -0.57
C GLY A 61 1.18 -8.10 -1.08
N ILE A 62 1.44 -6.91 -1.65
CA ILE A 62 2.77 -6.60 -2.23
C ILE A 62 3.84 -6.31 -1.18
N TYR A 63 3.48 -5.90 0.03
CA TYR A 63 4.42 -5.76 1.13
C TYR A 63 4.90 -7.14 1.57
N ALA A 64 6.20 -7.34 1.61
CA ALA A 64 6.77 -8.66 1.86
C ALA A 64 6.74 -9.11 3.33
N GLU A 65 6.19 -8.29 4.24
CA GLU A 65 5.99 -8.66 5.65
C GLU A 65 5.05 -9.86 5.76
N MET A 66 5.52 -10.92 6.40
CA MET A 66 4.77 -12.17 6.55
C MET A 66 3.99 -12.24 7.87
N VAL A 67 4.36 -11.45 8.89
CA VAL A 67 3.70 -11.43 10.20
C VAL A 67 2.50 -10.50 10.17
N ARG A 68 1.36 -11.00 10.58
CA ARG A 68 0.15 -10.19 10.79
C ARG A 68 0.07 -9.72 12.24
N ASN A 69 -0.41 -8.49 12.45
CA ASN A 69 -0.49 -7.88 13.79
C ASN A 69 0.87 -7.90 14.52
N ARG A 70 1.90 -7.43 13.86
CA ARG A 70 3.29 -7.48 14.33
C ARG A 70 3.55 -6.72 15.63
N SER A 71 2.74 -5.69 15.92
CA SER A 71 2.87 -4.81 17.09
C SER A 71 1.71 -4.91 18.07
N PHE A 72 0.87 -5.94 17.96
CA PHE A 72 -0.24 -6.23 18.88
C PHE A 72 -1.27 -5.09 19.01
N GLU A 73 -1.41 -4.27 17.97
CA GLU A 73 -2.32 -3.12 17.93
C GLU A 73 -3.57 -3.36 17.08
N GLU A 74 -3.66 -4.48 16.36
CA GLU A 74 -4.77 -4.83 15.48
C GLU A 74 -5.86 -5.61 16.22
N GLY A 75 -7.11 -5.53 15.69
CA GLY A 75 -8.22 -6.39 16.06
C GLY A 75 -8.70 -7.25 14.89
N ARG A 76 -9.61 -8.22 15.13
CA ARG A 76 -10.08 -9.13 14.08
C ARG A 76 -11.14 -8.54 13.17
N LEU A 77 -12.17 -7.89 13.73
CA LEU A 77 -13.42 -7.66 13.00
C LEU A 77 -13.86 -6.21 12.92
N ALA A 78 -13.69 -5.42 13.96
CA ALA A 78 -14.17 -4.05 13.98
C ALA A 78 -13.19 -3.14 14.72
N ARG A 79 -13.17 -1.86 14.32
CA ARG A 79 -12.22 -0.90 14.90
C ARG A 79 -12.43 -0.63 16.39
N GLU A 80 -13.63 -0.83 16.90
CA GLU A 80 -13.98 -0.67 18.32
C GLU A 80 -13.66 -1.94 19.15
N GLN A 81 -13.51 -3.08 18.48
CA GLN A 81 -13.18 -4.36 19.11
C GLN A 81 -11.68 -4.63 18.96
N ASN A 82 -10.88 -3.94 19.75
CA ASN A 82 -9.45 -4.15 19.76
C ASN A 82 -9.10 -5.44 20.50
N GLU A 83 -8.66 -6.43 19.75
CA GLU A 83 -8.16 -7.71 20.25
C GLU A 83 -6.63 -7.75 20.05
N PRO A 84 -5.83 -7.22 20.98
CA PRO A 84 -4.38 -7.05 20.76
C PRO A 84 -3.63 -8.35 20.52
N LEU A 85 -4.22 -9.50 20.84
CA LEU A 85 -3.68 -10.82 20.54
C LEU A 85 -4.28 -11.46 19.28
N ALA A 86 -5.06 -10.73 18.50
CA ALA A 86 -5.58 -11.23 17.24
C ALA A 86 -4.44 -11.76 16.35
N TRP A 87 -4.66 -12.92 15.72
CA TRP A 87 -3.69 -13.60 14.84
C TRP A 87 -2.50 -14.26 15.54
N TRP A 88 -2.47 -14.20 16.88
CA TRP A 88 -1.47 -14.86 17.71
C TRP A 88 -2.12 -15.93 18.58
N ASP A 89 -1.61 -17.14 18.48
CA ASP A 89 -2.16 -18.31 19.16
C ASP A 89 -1.16 -18.88 20.18
N PRO A 90 -1.61 -19.34 21.38
CA PRO A 90 -0.74 -20.05 22.30
C PRO A 90 -0.33 -21.41 21.72
N VAL A 91 0.88 -21.82 22.01
CA VAL A 91 1.42 -23.13 21.63
C VAL A 91 1.77 -23.93 22.88
N GLY A 92 1.17 -25.10 23.00
CA GLY A 92 1.34 -25.92 24.22
C GLY A 92 0.74 -25.25 25.45
N ALA A 93 1.36 -25.43 26.60
CA ALA A 93 0.90 -24.84 27.86
C ALA A 93 1.46 -23.42 28.05
N ALA A 94 1.04 -22.49 27.21
CA ALA A 94 1.36 -21.08 27.31
C ALA A 94 0.11 -20.24 27.61
N TYR A 95 0.29 -19.16 28.37
CA TYR A 95 -0.73 -18.12 28.59
C TYR A 95 -0.25 -16.83 27.97
N LEU A 96 -1.14 -16.22 27.18
CA LEU A 96 -0.87 -14.96 26.46
C LEU A 96 -1.73 -13.83 27.05
N SER A 97 -1.12 -12.70 27.29
CA SER A 97 -1.83 -11.48 27.70
C SER A 97 -1.23 -10.23 27.06
N ALA A 98 -2.05 -9.23 26.80
CA ALA A 98 -1.53 -7.93 26.42
C ALA A 98 -0.90 -7.23 27.62
N ASP A 99 0.20 -6.53 27.41
CA ASP A 99 0.89 -5.74 28.43
C ASP A 99 1.17 -4.32 27.91
N VAL A 100 0.99 -3.35 28.77
CA VAL A 100 1.22 -1.91 28.50
C VAL A 100 2.14 -1.28 29.54
N SER A 101 2.67 -2.06 30.46
CA SER A 101 3.44 -1.56 31.61
C SER A 101 4.79 -0.98 31.24
N LYS A 102 5.41 -1.50 30.17
CA LYS A 102 6.72 -1.06 29.66
C LYS A 102 6.69 -1.14 28.12
N PRO A 103 6.04 -0.20 27.43
CA PRO A 103 5.93 -0.22 25.98
C PRO A 103 7.29 -0.04 25.30
N LEU A 104 7.42 -0.61 24.09
CA LEU A 104 8.58 -0.37 23.23
C LEU A 104 8.56 1.06 22.67
N SER A 105 7.38 1.53 22.32
CA SER A 105 7.14 2.84 21.72
C SER A 105 5.91 3.50 22.35
N GLY A 106 5.88 4.82 22.41
CA GLY A 106 4.72 5.57 22.90
C GLY A 106 3.51 5.54 21.95
N ARG A 107 3.69 5.17 20.67
CA ARG A 107 2.60 5.07 19.68
C ARG A 107 2.04 3.66 19.57
N ASN A 108 2.89 2.65 19.70
CA ASN A 108 2.52 1.25 19.80
C ASN A 108 2.75 0.84 21.24
N ALA A 109 1.72 1.06 22.07
CA ALA A 109 1.85 0.94 23.53
C ALA A 109 1.67 -0.48 24.04
N ARG A 110 1.25 -1.41 23.20
CA ARG A 110 0.98 -2.80 23.54
C ARG A 110 2.13 -3.71 23.15
N CYS A 111 2.35 -4.71 23.97
CA CYS A 111 3.16 -5.88 23.62
C CYS A 111 2.44 -7.14 24.10
N VAL A 112 2.88 -8.32 23.68
CA VAL A 112 2.41 -9.57 24.25
C VAL A 112 3.32 -10.01 25.39
N ARG A 113 2.73 -10.42 26.52
CA ARG A 113 3.35 -11.15 27.59
C ARG A 113 3.05 -12.64 27.42
N VAL A 114 4.07 -13.44 27.32
CA VAL A 114 4.00 -14.91 27.15
C VAL A 114 4.50 -15.58 28.43
N GLU A 115 3.65 -16.33 29.12
CA GLU A 115 4.00 -17.22 30.22
C GLU A 115 4.01 -18.63 29.70
N ALA A 116 5.17 -19.22 29.52
CA ALA A 116 5.35 -20.51 28.87
C ALA A 116 5.83 -21.57 29.85
N ARG A 117 5.20 -22.75 29.88
CA ARG A 117 5.79 -23.97 30.43
C ARG A 117 6.91 -24.47 29.50
N PRO A 118 7.82 -25.33 29.96
CA PRO A 118 8.89 -25.86 29.10
C PRO A 118 8.38 -26.39 27.76
N GLY A 119 8.94 -25.89 26.65
CA GLY A 119 8.57 -26.23 25.29
C GLY A 119 7.31 -25.54 24.74
N ALA A 120 6.63 -24.73 25.56
CA ALA A 120 5.46 -23.93 25.14
C ALA A 120 5.85 -22.55 24.60
N GLY A 121 4.89 -21.83 24.01
CA GLY A 121 5.17 -20.51 23.43
C GLY A 121 4.00 -19.88 22.68
N ILE A 122 4.30 -19.21 21.57
CA ILE A 122 3.35 -18.42 20.80
C ILE A 122 3.59 -18.59 19.30
N ALA A 123 2.53 -18.53 18.47
CA ALA A 123 2.60 -18.68 17.04
C ALA A 123 1.82 -17.60 16.29
N ASN A 124 2.28 -17.27 15.06
CA ASN A 124 1.60 -16.42 14.10
C ASN A 124 1.46 -17.14 12.76
N GLN A 125 0.28 -17.06 12.16
CA GLN A 125 -0.03 -17.73 10.88
C GLN A 125 0.05 -16.77 9.67
N GLY A 126 0.48 -15.52 9.88
CA GLY A 126 0.46 -14.50 8.83
C GLY A 126 -0.96 -14.14 8.38
N TYR A 127 -1.10 -13.78 7.12
CA TYR A 127 -2.39 -13.36 6.53
C TYR A 127 -3.22 -14.55 6.07
N PHE A 128 -2.64 -15.46 5.31
CA PHE A 128 -3.31 -16.64 4.73
C PHE A 128 -2.48 -17.92 4.91
N GLY A 129 -1.64 -17.96 5.93
CA GLY A 129 -0.51 -18.85 6.08
C GLY A 129 0.77 -18.19 5.53
N MET A 130 1.91 -18.68 5.95
CA MET A 130 3.22 -18.20 5.48
C MET A 130 3.74 -19.13 4.40
N ASN A 131 3.94 -18.64 3.17
CA ASN A 131 4.57 -19.44 2.12
C ASN A 131 6.07 -19.59 2.41
N VAL A 132 6.45 -20.75 2.89
CA VAL A 132 7.84 -21.12 3.19
C VAL A 132 8.31 -22.13 2.15
N GLU A 133 9.44 -21.83 1.50
CA GLU A 133 9.99 -22.62 0.39
C GLU A 133 11.36 -23.19 0.78
N LYS A 134 11.55 -24.47 0.53
CA LYS A 134 12.82 -25.20 0.79
C LYS A 134 14.01 -24.48 0.18
N GLY A 135 15.07 -24.32 0.98
CA GLY A 135 16.33 -23.67 0.57
C GLY A 135 16.28 -22.15 0.55
N LYS A 136 15.10 -21.54 0.76
CA LYS A 136 14.97 -20.09 0.91
C LYS A 136 15.28 -19.64 2.33
N ARG A 137 15.76 -18.41 2.47
CA ARG A 137 16.04 -17.78 3.76
C ARG A 137 14.98 -16.72 4.07
N TYR A 138 14.72 -16.58 5.35
CA TYR A 138 13.77 -15.63 5.91
C TYR A 138 14.43 -14.87 7.05
N ASN A 139 14.36 -13.55 7.01
CA ASN A 139 14.96 -12.66 7.98
C ASN A 139 13.91 -12.21 9.00
N LEU A 140 14.09 -12.61 10.23
CA LEU A 140 13.28 -12.21 11.37
C LEU A 140 13.94 -11.06 12.10
N SER A 141 13.14 -10.07 12.48
CA SER A 141 13.48 -9.07 13.49
C SER A 141 12.39 -9.07 14.56
N VAL A 142 12.76 -9.05 15.83
CA VAL A 142 11.79 -9.04 16.94
C VAL A 142 12.36 -8.29 18.13
N ALA A 143 11.57 -7.41 18.73
CA ALA A 143 11.88 -6.83 20.03
C ALA A 143 11.46 -7.80 21.14
N LEU A 144 12.40 -8.14 22.00
CA LEU A 144 12.20 -9.04 23.15
C LEU A 144 12.67 -8.40 24.44
N ARG A 145 11.98 -8.69 25.53
CA ARG A 145 12.45 -8.49 26.92
C ARG A 145 11.95 -9.61 27.80
N GLY A 146 12.60 -9.87 28.91
CA GLY A 146 12.16 -10.85 29.90
C GLY A 146 13.22 -11.18 30.91
N GLU A 147 12.79 -11.84 31.98
CA GLU A 147 13.64 -12.43 33.01
C GLU A 147 13.50 -13.95 32.94
N MET A 148 14.08 -14.56 31.91
CA MET A 148 14.04 -16.01 31.71
C MET A 148 15.45 -16.57 31.58
N ALA A 149 15.64 -17.76 32.12
CA ALA A 149 16.84 -18.55 31.84
C ALA A 149 16.72 -19.18 30.44
N GLY A 150 17.84 -19.26 29.73
CA GLY A 150 17.88 -19.96 28.46
C GLY A 150 17.58 -19.09 27.23
N SER A 151 17.00 -19.72 26.22
CA SER A 151 16.82 -19.13 24.89
C SER A 151 15.38 -19.30 24.42
N ILE A 152 15.02 -18.57 23.32
CA ILE A 152 13.80 -18.78 22.57
C ILE A 152 14.17 -19.49 21.26
N GLU A 153 13.58 -20.67 21.04
CA GLU A 153 13.62 -21.34 19.75
C GLU A 153 12.57 -20.69 18.82
N VAL A 154 13.00 -20.31 17.63
CA VAL A 154 12.13 -19.80 16.57
C VAL A 154 12.08 -20.83 15.46
N SER A 155 10.89 -21.18 14.99
CA SER A 155 10.75 -22.20 13.95
C SER A 155 9.61 -21.92 13.00
N PHE A 156 9.73 -22.45 11.77
CA PHE A 156 8.59 -22.64 10.88
C PHE A 156 8.00 -24.03 11.12
N GLU A 157 6.71 -24.07 11.39
CA GLU A 157 5.96 -25.31 11.51
C GLU A 157 5.01 -25.47 10.33
N ALA A 158 5.00 -26.65 9.74
CA ALA A 158 4.15 -26.95 8.59
C ALA A 158 2.66 -27.05 9.02
N PHE A 159 1.77 -26.60 8.13
CA PHE A 159 0.33 -26.73 8.34
C PHE A 159 -0.16 -28.13 7.99
N GLY A 160 -1.01 -28.70 8.86
CA GLY A 160 -1.66 -30.00 8.60
C GLY A 160 -0.74 -31.22 8.59
N LYS A 161 0.56 -31.06 8.81
CA LYS A 161 1.52 -32.15 9.04
C LYS A 161 2.41 -31.82 10.24
N ALA A 162 2.81 -32.80 10.97
CA ALA A 162 3.78 -32.59 12.05
C ALA A 162 5.17 -32.34 11.47
N GLY A 163 5.85 -31.31 11.97
CA GLY A 163 7.25 -31.10 11.66
C GLY A 163 7.66 -29.63 11.58
N THR A 164 8.89 -29.41 11.97
CA THR A 164 9.60 -28.14 11.83
C THR A 164 10.32 -28.13 10.48
N ILE A 165 10.09 -27.09 9.70
CA ILE A 165 10.66 -26.93 8.35
C ILE A 165 11.69 -25.80 8.25
N GLY A 166 12.18 -25.34 9.39
CA GLY A 166 13.24 -24.34 9.55
C GLY A 166 13.28 -23.91 11.01
N ARG A 167 14.45 -23.64 11.54
CA ARG A 167 14.61 -23.20 12.94
C ARG A 167 15.84 -22.36 13.15
N GLY A 168 15.81 -21.58 14.22
CA GLY A 168 16.93 -20.83 14.77
C GLY A 168 16.72 -20.56 16.24
N THR A 169 17.68 -19.92 16.89
CA THR A 169 17.66 -19.69 18.33
C THR A 169 18.03 -18.24 18.63
N ILE A 170 17.27 -17.62 19.51
CA ILE A 170 17.57 -16.30 20.07
C ILE A 170 17.97 -16.49 21.52
N ALA A 171 19.16 -16.01 21.87
CA ALA A 171 19.71 -16.03 23.22
C ALA A 171 19.94 -14.59 23.74
N GLY A 172 20.20 -14.47 25.04
CA GLY A 172 20.54 -13.19 25.66
C GLY A 172 19.32 -12.28 25.83
N ILE A 173 18.18 -12.84 26.18
CA ILE A 173 16.99 -12.08 26.59
C ILE A 173 17.32 -11.33 27.88
N THR A 174 16.99 -10.06 27.94
CA THR A 174 17.28 -9.15 29.07
C THR A 174 15.99 -8.49 29.57
N PRO A 175 15.96 -7.94 30.80
CA PRO A 175 14.80 -7.20 31.31
C PRO A 175 14.46 -5.95 30.50
N GLU A 176 15.44 -5.42 29.76
CA GLU A 176 15.26 -4.28 28.87
C GLU A 176 14.95 -4.75 27.45
N TRP A 177 14.17 -3.92 26.69
CA TRP A 177 13.91 -4.18 25.29
C TRP A 177 15.20 -4.25 24.49
N LYS A 178 15.32 -5.31 23.72
CA LYS A 178 16.39 -5.48 22.74
C LYS A 178 15.82 -6.07 21.45
N THR A 179 16.18 -5.47 20.32
CA THR A 179 15.88 -6.05 19.01
C THR A 179 16.87 -7.17 18.73
N HIS A 180 16.33 -8.31 18.33
CA HIS A 180 17.08 -9.48 17.91
C HIS A 180 16.81 -9.76 16.44
N GLU A 181 17.84 -10.11 15.72
CA GLU A 181 17.78 -10.48 14.30
C GLU A 181 18.17 -11.94 14.15
N LEU A 182 17.49 -12.66 13.28
CA LEU A 182 17.73 -14.07 13.03
C LEU A 182 17.41 -14.38 11.57
N SER A 183 18.32 -15.05 10.85
CA SER A 183 18.05 -15.58 9.52
C SER A 183 17.80 -17.08 9.60
N ILE A 184 16.66 -17.54 9.11
CA ILE A 184 16.22 -18.93 9.14
C ILE A 184 16.19 -19.48 7.72
N GLU A 185 16.90 -20.57 7.47
CA GLU A 185 16.82 -21.32 6.21
C GLU A 185 15.75 -22.41 6.31
N ALA A 186 14.87 -22.46 5.32
CA ALA A 186 13.83 -23.50 5.26
C ALA A 186 14.39 -24.83 4.74
N THR A 187 14.11 -25.91 5.45
CA THR A 187 14.56 -27.27 5.11
C THR A 187 13.52 -28.05 4.31
N ASP A 188 12.28 -27.58 4.27
CA ASP A 188 11.17 -28.12 3.48
C ASP A 188 10.21 -26.98 3.09
N SER A 189 9.22 -27.26 2.24
CA SER A 189 8.24 -26.28 1.77
C SER A 189 6.87 -26.51 2.37
N ASP A 190 6.19 -25.41 2.70
CA ASP A 190 4.78 -25.40 3.05
C ASP A 190 4.17 -24.04 2.71
N PRO A 191 3.10 -23.95 1.89
CA PRO A 191 2.50 -22.67 1.50
C PRO A 191 1.66 -22.01 2.62
N ARG A 192 1.43 -22.73 3.74
CA ARG A 192 0.62 -22.27 4.87
C ARG A 192 1.32 -22.49 6.21
N ALA A 193 2.65 -22.48 6.26
CA ALA A 193 3.42 -22.59 7.48
C ALA A 193 3.05 -21.47 8.47
N ARG A 194 3.43 -21.64 9.71
CA ARG A 194 3.34 -20.64 10.77
C ARG A 194 4.71 -20.39 11.42
N LEU A 195 4.91 -19.18 11.89
CA LEU A 195 6.07 -18.80 12.70
C LEU A 195 5.78 -19.10 14.17
N VAL A 196 6.69 -19.79 14.84
CA VAL A 196 6.52 -20.23 16.25
C VAL A 196 7.72 -19.80 17.07
N PHE A 197 7.46 -19.24 18.25
CA PHE A 197 8.45 -18.92 19.28
C PHE A 197 8.20 -19.82 20.48
N ARG A 198 9.18 -20.62 20.89
CA ARG A 198 9.09 -21.53 22.03
C ARG A 198 10.15 -21.20 23.09
N ALA A 199 9.80 -21.34 24.35
CA ALA A 199 10.74 -21.33 25.47
C ALA A 199 11.05 -22.77 25.89
N PRO A 200 12.19 -23.35 25.47
CA PRO A 200 12.51 -24.75 25.80
C PRO A 200 12.50 -25.04 27.29
N GLU A 201 13.01 -24.11 28.11
CA GLU A 201 13.08 -24.21 29.56
C GLU A 201 11.88 -23.61 30.29
N GLY A 202 10.94 -22.98 29.49
CA GLY A 202 9.84 -22.21 30.01
C GLY A 202 10.27 -20.82 30.48
N GLY A 203 9.34 -20.08 31.07
CA GLY A 203 9.59 -18.73 31.60
C GLY A 203 8.62 -17.70 31.10
N THR A 204 8.89 -16.43 31.44
CA THR A 204 8.10 -15.28 30.99
C THR A 204 8.93 -14.37 30.12
N PHE A 205 8.42 -14.07 28.94
CA PHE A 205 9.02 -13.11 28.03
C PHE A 205 7.95 -12.22 27.39
N TYR A 206 8.39 -11.10 26.85
CA TYR A 206 7.55 -10.12 26.18
C TYR A 206 8.06 -9.92 24.75
N MET A 207 7.14 -9.77 23.81
CA MET A 207 7.46 -9.55 22.39
C MET A 207 6.72 -8.34 21.87
N ASP A 208 7.37 -7.64 20.97
CA ASP A 208 6.78 -6.55 20.19
C ASP A 208 7.48 -6.41 18.83
N CYS A 209 6.84 -5.71 17.90
CA CYS A 209 7.38 -5.40 16.57
C CYS A 209 8.04 -6.60 15.87
N VAL A 210 7.31 -7.72 15.80
CA VAL A 210 7.76 -8.95 15.15
C VAL A 210 7.65 -8.77 13.64
N SER A 211 8.74 -8.96 12.92
CA SER A 211 8.82 -8.78 11.47
C SER A 211 9.54 -9.95 10.83
N LEU A 212 8.98 -10.50 9.75
CA LEU A 212 9.55 -11.63 9.01
C LEU A 212 9.47 -11.38 7.52
N PHE A 213 10.61 -11.28 6.86
CA PHE A 213 10.71 -11.08 5.42
C PHE A 213 11.41 -12.25 4.73
N PRO A 214 10.98 -12.64 3.51
CA PRO A 214 11.84 -13.42 2.63
C PRO A 214 13.15 -12.64 2.39
N ALA A 215 14.28 -13.33 2.36
CA ALA A 215 15.57 -12.69 2.05
C ALA A 215 15.65 -12.20 0.59
N GLU A 216 14.86 -12.82 -0.30
CA GLU A 216 14.70 -12.40 -1.68
C GLU A 216 13.43 -11.55 -1.84
N THR A 217 13.60 -10.26 -2.01
CA THR A 217 12.55 -9.29 -2.32
C THR A 217 12.77 -8.67 -3.68
N TYR A 218 11.83 -7.84 -4.13
CA TYR A 218 11.99 -7.08 -5.37
C TYR A 218 12.76 -5.78 -5.12
N GLY A 219 13.58 -5.41 -6.08
CA GLY A 219 14.27 -4.13 -6.10
C GLY A 219 15.33 -3.97 -5.00
N LYS A 220 15.59 -2.72 -4.62
CA LYS A 220 16.66 -2.36 -3.67
C LYS A 220 16.15 -2.07 -2.26
N SER A 221 14.87 -1.73 -2.12
CA SER A 221 14.28 -1.37 -0.82
C SER A 221 14.20 -2.54 0.15
N GLY A 222 14.14 -3.76 -0.35
CA GLY A 222 13.96 -4.95 0.48
C GLY A 222 12.55 -5.14 1.03
N LEU A 223 11.56 -4.38 0.51
CA LEU A 223 10.22 -4.28 1.11
C LEU A 223 9.15 -5.06 0.37
N PHE A 224 9.31 -5.29 -0.93
CA PHE A 224 8.21 -5.76 -1.77
C PHE A 224 8.39 -7.20 -2.24
N ARG A 225 7.28 -7.91 -2.34
CA ARG A 225 7.24 -9.28 -2.83
C ARG A 225 7.65 -9.36 -4.30
N LYS A 226 8.66 -10.18 -4.56
CA LYS A 226 9.24 -10.34 -5.90
C LYS A 226 8.23 -10.82 -6.94
N ASP A 227 7.44 -11.84 -6.61
CA ASP A 227 6.47 -12.47 -7.51
C ASP A 227 5.36 -11.52 -7.98
N LEU A 228 4.90 -10.60 -7.10
CA LEU A 228 3.88 -9.62 -7.44
C LEU A 228 4.46 -8.42 -8.17
N MET A 229 5.61 -7.93 -7.70
CA MET A 229 6.26 -6.76 -8.31
C MET A 229 6.75 -7.04 -9.72
N GLU A 230 7.23 -8.25 -10.03
CA GLU A 230 7.58 -8.63 -11.40
C GLU A 230 6.40 -8.51 -12.37
N LYS A 231 5.17 -8.80 -11.89
CA LYS A 231 3.95 -8.65 -12.70
C LYS A 231 3.57 -7.18 -12.87
N LEU A 232 3.69 -6.37 -11.82
CA LEU A 232 3.43 -4.93 -11.90
C LEU A 232 4.45 -4.24 -12.82
N ALA A 233 5.73 -4.56 -12.68
CA ALA A 233 6.79 -4.01 -13.53
C ALA A 233 6.62 -4.40 -15.02
N ALA A 234 6.07 -5.59 -15.29
CA ALA A 234 5.79 -6.02 -16.67
C ALA A 234 4.71 -5.17 -17.35
N LEU A 235 3.84 -4.50 -16.60
CA LEU A 235 2.87 -3.53 -17.13
C LEU A 235 3.53 -2.24 -17.62
N LYS A 236 4.77 -1.95 -17.19
CA LYS A 236 5.54 -0.73 -17.52
C LYS A 236 4.72 0.54 -17.26
N PRO A 237 4.19 0.74 -16.04
CA PRO A 237 3.39 1.92 -15.74
C PRO A 237 4.25 3.17 -15.85
N SER A 238 3.69 4.24 -16.39
CA SER A 238 4.35 5.56 -16.44
C SER A 238 4.17 6.36 -15.16
N PHE A 239 3.14 6.04 -14.37
CA PHE A 239 2.87 6.62 -13.05
C PHE A 239 2.17 5.60 -12.15
N VAL A 240 2.21 5.86 -10.84
CA VAL A 240 1.39 5.18 -9.83
C VAL A 240 0.59 6.22 -9.08
N ARG A 241 -0.74 6.16 -9.14
CA ARG A 241 -1.65 6.93 -8.30
C ARG A 241 -1.83 6.22 -6.96
N PHE A 242 -1.45 6.88 -5.87
CA PHE A 242 -1.45 6.32 -4.52
C PHE A 242 -1.73 7.39 -3.45
N PRO A 243 -2.04 7.06 -2.20
CA PRO A 243 -2.41 5.75 -1.67
C PRO A 243 -3.82 5.35 -2.08
N GLY A 244 -4.36 6.06 -3.02
CA GLY A 244 -5.58 5.77 -3.71
C GLY A 244 -6.81 6.36 -3.06
N GLY A 245 -7.91 5.91 -3.51
CA GLY A 245 -9.30 6.10 -3.34
C GLY A 245 -9.84 6.42 -1.94
N CYS A 246 -10.84 5.69 -1.53
CA CYS A 246 -11.52 5.90 -0.24
C CYS A 246 -10.59 5.74 0.98
N TRP A 247 -9.46 5.08 0.85
CA TRP A 247 -8.42 5.00 1.88
C TRP A 247 -7.90 6.38 2.27
N VAL A 248 -7.76 7.31 1.31
CA VAL A 248 -7.33 8.69 1.60
C VAL A 248 -8.33 9.41 2.49
N GLU A 249 -9.61 9.20 2.23
CA GLU A 249 -10.71 9.89 2.93
C GLU A 249 -10.95 9.29 4.32
N GLY A 250 -10.97 7.96 4.42
CA GLY A 250 -11.40 7.25 5.60
C GLY A 250 -12.90 7.38 5.89
N ASP A 251 -13.39 6.58 6.81
CA ASP A 251 -14.77 6.66 7.31
C ASP A 251 -15.02 7.97 8.08
N THR A 252 -14.06 8.32 8.94
CA THR A 252 -13.99 9.58 9.71
C THR A 252 -12.61 10.19 9.55
N MET A 253 -12.46 11.47 9.92
CA MET A 253 -11.14 12.14 9.88
C MET A 253 -10.08 11.47 10.76
N LYS A 254 -10.50 10.73 11.78
CA LYS A 254 -9.61 9.90 12.60
C LYS A 254 -8.98 8.75 11.76
N ASP A 255 -9.71 8.23 10.79
CA ASP A 255 -9.31 7.10 9.96
C ASP A 255 -8.80 7.55 8.58
N ALA A 256 -8.72 8.85 8.32
CA ALA A 256 -8.16 9.41 7.10
C ALA A 256 -6.65 9.17 7.03
N TYR A 257 -6.14 8.90 5.83
CA TYR A 257 -4.71 8.76 5.61
C TYR A 257 -3.99 10.09 5.78
N ARG A 258 -3.05 10.14 6.71
CA ARG A 258 -2.23 11.31 7.01
C ARG A 258 -0.77 10.93 6.83
N TRP A 259 -0.19 11.25 5.69
CA TRP A 259 1.12 10.80 5.24
C TRP A 259 2.25 11.02 6.26
N LYS A 260 2.23 12.11 7.01
CA LYS A 260 3.22 12.40 8.06
C LYS A 260 3.24 11.36 9.18
N THR A 261 2.11 10.71 9.43
CA THR A 261 2.01 9.68 10.48
C THR A 261 2.54 8.33 10.04
N THR A 262 2.87 8.19 8.78
CA THR A 262 3.40 6.97 8.15
C THR A 262 4.92 7.04 7.92
N LEU A 263 5.57 8.12 8.35
CA LEU A 263 7.02 8.28 8.29
C LEU A 263 7.71 7.79 9.57
N GLY A 264 9.03 7.60 9.49
CA GLY A 264 9.86 7.19 10.62
C GLY A 264 9.93 5.68 10.80
N SER A 265 10.45 5.26 11.95
CA SER A 265 10.62 3.84 12.28
C SER A 265 9.28 3.11 12.35
N ILE A 266 9.27 1.86 11.92
CA ILE A 266 8.04 1.08 11.78
C ILE A 266 7.28 0.90 13.11
N TRP A 267 8.00 0.83 14.23
CA TRP A 267 7.41 0.76 15.58
C TRP A 267 6.87 2.10 16.11
N GLU A 268 7.10 3.19 15.40
CA GLU A 268 6.53 4.51 15.70
C GLU A 268 5.34 4.85 14.81
N ARG A 269 5.08 4.02 13.78
CA ARG A 269 3.94 4.21 12.89
C ARG A 269 2.67 3.67 13.53
N ARG A 270 1.61 4.45 13.39
CA ARG A 270 0.32 4.05 13.93
C ARG A 270 -0.32 2.98 13.07
N THR A 271 -0.72 1.87 13.67
CA THR A 271 -1.68 0.94 13.05
C THR A 271 -3.02 1.65 12.90
N GLN A 272 -3.62 1.62 11.73
CA GLN A 272 -4.79 2.43 11.38
C GLN A 272 -5.92 1.55 10.85
N TRP A 273 -7.16 1.84 11.29
CA TRP A 273 -8.34 1.19 10.74
C TRP A 273 -8.57 1.64 9.32
N ASN A 274 -8.64 0.67 8.39
CA ASN A 274 -8.92 0.89 6.99
C ASN A 274 -10.43 0.93 6.75
N ILE A 275 -10.90 1.82 5.88
CA ILE A 275 -12.30 1.92 5.47
C ILE A 275 -12.83 0.60 4.89
N TRP A 276 -11.95 -0.22 4.33
CA TRP A 276 -12.23 -1.55 3.78
C TRP A 276 -12.30 -2.66 4.85
N LYS A 277 -12.42 -2.28 6.14
CA LYS A 277 -12.76 -3.15 7.28
C LYS A 277 -11.64 -4.09 7.74
N TYR A 278 -10.42 -3.64 7.72
CA TYR A 278 -9.27 -4.27 8.34
C TYR A 278 -8.29 -3.23 8.91
N TRP A 279 -7.28 -3.69 9.61
CA TRP A 279 -6.21 -2.84 10.10
C TRP A 279 -5.05 -2.80 9.11
N SER A 280 -4.56 -1.61 8.79
CA SER A 280 -3.33 -1.38 8.05
C SER A 280 -2.21 -1.07 9.03
N SER A 281 -1.08 -1.76 8.87
CA SER A 281 0.09 -1.57 9.74
C SER A 281 0.87 -0.29 9.41
N ASN A 282 0.58 0.37 8.29
CA ASN A 282 1.40 1.44 7.69
C ASN A 282 2.86 1.00 7.47
N GLY A 283 3.08 -0.29 7.24
CA GLY A 283 4.39 -0.83 6.85
C GLY A 283 4.87 -0.29 5.52
N VAL A 284 3.93 -0.10 4.59
CA VAL A 284 4.11 0.73 3.41
C VAL A 284 3.43 2.07 3.68
N GLY A 285 4.23 3.06 4.08
CA GLY A 285 3.79 4.44 4.25
C GLY A 285 4.13 5.29 3.04
N PHE A 286 4.05 6.62 3.19
CA PHE A 286 4.31 7.57 2.11
C PHE A 286 5.69 7.38 1.47
N HIS A 287 6.72 7.20 2.28
CA HIS A 287 8.08 6.97 1.80
C HIS A 287 8.19 5.70 0.96
N GLU A 288 7.62 4.60 1.44
CA GLU A 288 7.67 3.30 0.76
C GLU A 288 6.85 3.28 -0.53
N TYR A 289 5.76 4.02 -0.61
CA TYR A 289 5.04 4.23 -1.88
C TYR A 289 5.90 4.97 -2.92
N LEU A 290 6.71 5.94 -2.48
CA LEU A 290 7.64 6.64 -3.38
C LEU A 290 8.74 5.70 -3.86
N LEU A 291 9.27 4.83 -2.97
CA LEU A 291 10.21 3.77 -3.36
C LEU A 291 9.57 2.78 -4.34
N LEU A 292 8.29 2.40 -4.14
CA LEU A 292 7.54 1.57 -5.08
C LEU A 292 7.51 2.19 -6.49
N CYS A 293 7.26 3.50 -6.57
CA CYS A 293 7.27 4.22 -7.84
C CYS A 293 8.64 4.14 -8.52
N GLU A 294 9.73 4.38 -7.78
CA GLU A 294 11.09 4.28 -8.31
C GLU A 294 11.44 2.88 -8.80
N GLU A 295 11.09 1.84 -8.03
CA GLU A 295 11.36 0.44 -8.40
C GLU A 295 10.57 -0.01 -9.64
N LEU A 296 9.42 0.61 -9.90
CA LEU A 296 8.64 0.40 -11.12
C LEU A 296 9.11 1.31 -12.29
N GLY A 297 9.99 2.28 -12.03
CA GLY A 297 10.37 3.30 -13.00
C GLY A 297 9.20 4.23 -13.37
N ALA A 298 8.26 4.39 -12.46
CA ALA A 298 7.02 5.15 -12.62
C ALA A 298 7.06 6.48 -11.86
N LYS A 299 6.36 7.50 -12.35
CA LYS A 299 6.20 8.77 -11.65
C LYS A 299 5.23 8.63 -10.48
N PRO A 300 5.50 9.24 -9.33
CA PRO A 300 4.52 9.33 -8.25
C PRO A 300 3.39 10.30 -8.61
N LEU A 301 2.14 9.86 -8.44
CA LEU A 301 0.94 10.65 -8.43
C LEU A 301 0.29 10.49 -7.06
N PHE A 302 0.51 11.47 -6.20
CA PHE A 302 0.03 11.39 -4.83
C PHE A 302 -1.35 12.01 -4.67
N CYS A 303 -2.30 11.23 -4.12
CA CYS A 303 -3.62 11.71 -3.74
C CYS A 303 -3.61 12.10 -2.26
N ILE A 304 -3.86 13.39 -1.96
CA ILE A 304 -3.83 13.93 -0.61
C ILE A 304 -5.23 14.20 -0.06
N ASN A 305 -5.45 13.95 1.23
CA ASN A 305 -6.72 14.28 1.89
C ASN A 305 -6.95 15.80 1.91
N VAL A 306 -8.17 16.19 1.58
CA VAL A 306 -8.62 17.58 1.44
C VAL A 306 -9.40 18.08 2.66
N GLY A 307 -9.24 17.45 3.83
CA GLY A 307 -10.01 17.77 5.03
C GLY A 307 -11.45 17.25 4.99
N MET A 308 -11.67 16.20 4.20
CA MET A 308 -12.96 15.53 4.07
C MET A 308 -12.80 14.03 4.27
N SER A 309 -13.79 13.40 4.91
CA SER A 309 -13.98 11.97 5.04
C SER A 309 -15.38 11.60 4.58
N HIS A 310 -15.71 10.30 4.54
CA HIS A 310 -17.06 9.87 4.15
C HIS A 310 -18.17 10.41 5.07
N LYS A 311 -17.86 10.71 6.32
CA LYS A 311 -18.87 11.09 7.32
C LYS A 311 -18.75 12.51 7.85
N GLU A 312 -17.60 13.16 7.67
CA GLU A 312 -17.35 14.46 8.29
C GLU A 312 -16.36 15.30 7.48
N ASN A 313 -16.46 16.60 7.64
CA ASN A 313 -15.55 17.57 7.07
C ASN A 313 -14.88 18.36 8.19
N VAL A 314 -13.59 18.62 8.04
CA VAL A 314 -12.89 19.54 8.93
C VAL A 314 -13.43 20.96 8.75
N PRO A 315 -13.69 21.75 9.81
CA PRO A 315 -14.05 23.16 9.69
C PRO A 315 -13.00 23.96 8.89
N MET A 316 -13.45 24.95 8.09
CA MET A 316 -12.54 25.72 7.23
C MET A 316 -11.44 26.45 8.02
N GLU A 317 -11.70 26.85 9.27
CA GLU A 317 -10.71 27.47 10.17
C GLU A 317 -9.53 26.57 10.53
N LYS A 318 -9.65 25.26 10.26
CA LYS A 318 -8.60 24.26 10.49
C LYS A 318 -7.93 23.78 9.19
N MET A 319 -8.27 24.38 8.06
CA MET A 319 -7.74 23.97 6.77
C MET A 319 -6.24 24.27 6.59
N ASP A 320 -5.69 25.18 7.39
CA ASP A 320 -4.24 25.50 7.34
C ASP A 320 -3.36 24.26 7.55
N GLU A 321 -3.81 23.30 8.36
CA GLU A 321 -3.11 22.02 8.56
C GLU A 321 -3.04 21.21 7.26
N PHE A 322 -4.10 21.14 6.48
CA PHE A 322 -4.18 20.39 5.23
C PHE A 322 -3.44 21.11 4.10
N VAL A 323 -3.51 22.42 4.06
CA VAL A 323 -2.68 23.25 3.17
C VAL A 323 -1.19 22.99 3.45
N GLN A 324 -0.80 23.00 4.72
CA GLN A 324 0.59 22.75 5.10
C GLN A 324 1.01 21.31 4.82
N ASP A 325 0.12 20.32 4.97
CA ASP A 325 0.39 18.93 4.59
C ASP A 325 0.69 18.80 3.10
N ALA A 326 -0.03 19.54 2.24
CA ALA A 326 0.22 19.55 0.81
C ALA A 326 1.56 20.21 0.44
N LEU A 327 1.90 21.33 1.07
CA LEU A 327 3.20 21.99 0.85
C LEU A 327 4.36 21.13 1.34
N ASP A 328 4.21 20.50 2.49
CA ASP A 328 5.21 19.67 3.14
C ASP A 328 5.47 18.37 2.35
N CYS A 329 4.43 17.73 1.77
CA CYS A 329 4.63 16.52 0.98
C CYS A 329 5.41 16.80 -0.31
N ILE A 330 5.18 17.96 -0.95
CA ILE A 330 5.95 18.37 -2.12
C ILE A 330 7.41 18.66 -1.71
N GLU A 331 7.65 19.32 -0.56
CA GLU A 331 9.00 19.54 -0.05
C GLU A 331 9.69 18.23 0.32
N TYR A 332 8.94 17.25 0.91
CA TYR A 332 9.49 15.92 1.16
C TYR A 332 9.95 15.24 -0.12
N CYS A 333 9.17 15.31 -1.20
CA CYS A 333 9.50 14.68 -2.46
C CYS A 333 10.57 15.42 -3.25
N ASN A 334 10.54 16.75 -3.27
CA ASN A 334 11.28 17.57 -4.24
C ASN A 334 12.32 18.49 -3.59
N GLY A 335 12.23 18.73 -2.28
CA GLY A 335 13.13 19.62 -1.56
C GLY A 335 14.55 19.08 -1.45
N GLY A 336 15.54 19.99 -1.41
CA GLY A 336 16.92 19.65 -1.11
C GLY A 336 17.10 19.17 0.34
N THR A 337 18.22 18.51 0.61
CA THR A 337 18.53 17.97 1.95
C THR A 337 18.76 19.05 3.01
N ASP A 338 18.85 20.31 2.61
CA ASP A 338 18.92 21.51 3.45
C ASP A 338 17.54 22.03 3.90
N THR A 339 16.45 21.51 3.32
CA THR A 339 15.09 21.82 3.75
C THR A 339 14.63 20.86 4.84
N LYS A 340 13.61 21.25 5.61
CA LYS A 340 13.09 20.43 6.70
C LYS A 340 12.66 19.03 6.24
N TRP A 341 11.85 18.96 5.20
CA TRP A 341 11.30 17.67 4.75
C TRP A 341 12.22 16.92 3.80
N GLY A 342 13.08 17.62 3.06
CA GLY A 342 14.17 16.99 2.31
C GLY A 342 15.20 16.35 3.24
N ALA A 343 15.54 16.98 4.39
CA ALA A 343 16.36 16.37 5.42
C ALA A 343 15.71 15.13 6.04
N ALA A 344 14.37 15.15 6.27
CA ALA A 344 13.63 13.99 6.77
C ALA A 344 13.66 12.83 5.77
N ARG A 345 13.51 13.10 4.47
CA ARG A 345 13.67 12.10 3.41
C ARG A 345 15.09 11.51 3.41
N ALA A 346 16.12 12.35 3.50
CA ALA A 346 17.51 11.89 3.55
C ALA A 346 17.78 11.02 4.78
N ALA A 347 17.22 11.39 5.94
CA ALA A 347 17.31 10.59 7.17
C ALA A 347 16.59 9.23 7.05
N ALA A 348 15.57 9.14 6.19
CA ALA A 348 14.92 7.88 5.84
C ALA A 348 15.72 7.04 4.81
N GLY A 349 16.93 7.47 4.44
CA GLY A 349 17.83 6.73 3.55
C GLY A 349 17.80 7.17 2.09
N HIS A 350 17.00 8.19 1.74
CA HIS A 350 16.86 8.66 0.36
C HIS A 350 17.18 10.15 0.21
N PRO A 351 18.45 10.53 0.03
CA PRO A 351 18.84 11.95 -0.11
C PRO A 351 18.36 12.59 -1.42
N GLU A 352 18.21 11.81 -2.50
CA GLU A 352 17.80 12.32 -3.81
C GLU A 352 16.29 12.62 -3.86
N PRO A 353 15.85 13.63 -4.63
CA PRO A 353 14.43 13.91 -4.82
C PRO A 353 13.66 12.79 -5.55
N PHE A 354 12.44 12.51 -5.14
CA PHE A 354 11.52 11.60 -5.83
C PHE A 354 10.82 12.21 -7.05
N ASN A 355 10.93 13.54 -7.24
CA ASN A 355 10.35 14.28 -8.36
C ASN A 355 8.83 14.13 -8.51
N LEU A 356 8.09 14.45 -7.46
CA LEU A 356 6.63 14.50 -7.48
C LEU A 356 6.17 15.59 -8.48
N GLU A 357 5.59 15.14 -9.59
CA GLU A 357 5.04 16.02 -10.64
C GLU A 357 3.53 16.22 -10.50
N TYR A 358 2.81 15.26 -9.92
CA TYR A 358 1.35 15.21 -9.86
C TYR A 358 0.86 15.16 -8.43
N LEU A 359 0.00 16.11 -8.06
CA LEU A 359 -0.70 16.14 -6.77
C LEU A 359 -2.20 16.13 -7.03
N GLU A 360 -2.87 15.08 -6.63
CA GLU A 360 -4.31 15.00 -6.62
C GLU A 360 -4.85 15.47 -5.27
N ILE A 361 -5.77 16.43 -5.29
CA ILE A 361 -6.32 17.08 -4.10
C ILE A 361 -7.71 16.49 -3.82
N GLY A 362 -7.77 15.55 -2.89
CA GLY A 362 -8.97 14.78 -2.54
C GLY A 362 -9.18 13.56 -3.44
N ASN A 363 -10.12 12.69 -3.05
CA ASN A 363 -10.59 11.54 -3.81
C ASN A 363 -12.11 11.53 -3.79
N GLU A 364 -12.75 11.42 -4.96
CA GLU A 364 -14.22 11.35 -5.12
C GLU A 364 -15.02 12.42 -4.36
N ASN A 365 -14.35 13.48 -3.95
CA ASN A 365 -14.98 14.59 -3.25
C ASN A 365 -15.79 15.48 -4.21
N PHE A 366 -16.86 16.07 -3.73
CA PHE A 366 -17.78 16.86 -4.51
C PHE A 366 -18.49 17.93 -3.67
N GLY A 367 -19.21 18.84 -4.35
CA GLY A 367 -19.98 19.91 -3.71
C GLY A 367 -19.16 21.16 -3.42
N GLU A 368 -19.85 22.18 -2.90
CA GLU A 368 -19.24 23.48 -2.55
C GLU A 368 -18.15 23.32 -1.50
N ALA A 369 -18.41 22.47 -0.50
CA ALA A 369 -17.43 22.17 0.54
C ALA A 369 -16.11 21.62 -0.02
N TYR A 370 -16.15 20.80 -1.07
CA TYR A 370 -14.95 20.36 -1.76
C TYR A 370 -14.27 21.50 -2.53
N THR A 371 -15.04 22.30 -3.25
CA THR A 371 -14.51 23.42 -4.05
C THR A 371 -13.73 24.41 -3.19
N GLU A 372 -14.25 24.79 -2.04
CA GLU A 372 -13.58 25.71 -1.11
C GLU A 372 -12.24 25.15 -0.60
N ARG A 373 -12.24 23.88 -0.20
CA ARG A 373 -11.04 23.18 0.31
C ARG A 373 -9.99 22.96 -0.77
N TYR A 374 -10.44 22.50 -1.93
CA TYR A 374 -9.59 22.35 -3.10
C TYR A 374 -8.88 23.67 -3.42
N LYS A 375 -9.66 24.77 -3.53
CA LYS A 375 -9.14 26.10 -3.84
C LYS A 375 -8.07 26.54 -2.85
N ALA A 376 -8.32 26.40 -1.55
CA ALA A 376 -7.35 26.78 -0.52
C ALA A 376 -6.01 26.06 -0.68
N ILE A 377 -6.03 24.74 -0.91
CA ILE A 377 -4.81 23.95 -1.12
C ILE A 377 -4.18 24.29 -2.47
N ALA A 378 -4.97 24.33 -3.54
CA ALA A 378 -4.47 24.54 -4.90
C ALA A 378 -3.79 25.91 -5.09
N GLU A 379 -4.36 26.98 -4.51
CA GLU A 379 -3.77 28.32 -4.56
C GLU A 379 -2.42 28.37 -3.81
N ALA A 380 -2.34 27.77 -2.62
CA ALA A 380 -1.10 27.71 -1.84
C ALA A 380 0.00 26.90 -2.57
N VAL A 381 -0.37 25.72 -3.12
CA VAL A 381 0.57 24.90 -3.89
C VAL A 381 1.03 25.63 -5.16
N ARG A 382 0.12 26.25 -5.90
CA ARG A 382 0.46 26.99 -7.13
C ARG A 382 1.39 28.16 -6.85
N ALA A 383 1.20 28.86 -5.73
CA ALA A 383 2.05 29.97 -5.34
C ALA A 383 3.50 29.54 -5.00
N LYS A 384 3.68 28.38 -4.34
CA LYS A 384 5.01 27.91 -3.90
C LYS A 384 5.66 26.95 -4.91
N TYR A 385 4.87 26.12 -5.59
CA TYR A 385 5.34 25.06 -6.48
C TYR A 385 4.61 25.10 -7.84
N PRO A 386 4.87 26.11 -8.68
CA PRO A 386 4.11 26.37 -9.92
C PRO A 386 4.20 25.24 -10.96
N ASN A 387 5.22 24.40 -10.88
CA ASN A 387 5.45 23.31 -11.83
C ASN A 387 4.70 22.01 -11.48
N VAL A 388 4.19 21.87 -10.24
CA VAL A 388 3.40 20.71 -9.84
C VAL A 388 2.03 20.77 -10.52
N LYS A 389 1.64 19.67 -11.13
CA LYS A 389 0.34 19.52 -11.80
C LYS A 389 -0.72 19.16 -10.78
N LEU A 390 -1.76 19.99 -10.72
CA LEU A 390 -2.86 19.84 -9.78
C LEU A 390 -4.01 19.07 -10.43
N ILE A 391 -4.42 17.99 -9.77
CA ILE A 391 -5.53 17.14 -10.19
C ILE A 391 -6.72 17.40 -9.27
N PHE A 392 -7.91 17.58 -9.86
CA PHE A 392 -9.16 17.79 -9.16
C PHE A 392 -10.18 16.73 -9.53
N ASN A 393 -11.03 16.37 -8.57
CA ASN A 393 -12.04 15.34 -8.76
C ASN A 393 -13.24 15.86 -9.57
N TYR A 394 -13.74 15.02 -10.48
CA TYR A 394 -15.05 15.15 -11.09
C TYR A 394 -15.91 13.97 -10.66
N PHE A 395 -16.66 14.13 -9.57
CA PHE A 395 -17.46 13.08 -9.01
C PHE A 395 -18.93 13.52 -8.86
N ARG A 396 -19.87 12.60 -9.02
CA ARG A 396 -21.32 12.89 -8.98
C ARG A 396 -21.77 14.06 -9.85
N ARG A 397 -21.11 14.25 -11.01
CA ARG A 397 -21.33 15.36 -11.95
C ARG A 397 -20.97 16.75 -11.39
N TRP A 398 -20.28 16.80 -10.25
CA TRP A 398 -19.75 18.04 -9.72
C TRP A 398 -18.44 18.39 -10.40
N ASN A 399 -18.30 19.63 -10.83
CA ASN A 399 -17.07 20.13 -11.42
C ASN A 399 -16.56 21.32 -10.59
N VAL A 400 -15.30 21.27 -10.20
CA VAL A 400 -14.63 22.41 -9.56
C VAL A 400 -14.51 23.54 -10.57
N THR A 401 -14.98 24.73 -10.23
CA THR A 401 -15.01 25.90 -11.12
C THR A 401 -14.01 26.98 -10.73
N GLU A 402 -13.41 26.88 -9.55
CA GLU A 402 -12.52 27.88 -8.97
C GLU A 402 -11.14 27.31 -8.64
N GLY A 403 -10.15 28.20 -8.63
CA GLY A 403 -8.76 27.87 -8.31
C GLY A 403 -7.94 27.29 -9.48
N PRO A 404 -6.63 27.13 -9.29
CA PRO A 404 -5.72 26.52 -10.26
C PRO A 404 -6.09 25.07 -10.55
N ARG A 405 -6.17 24.67 -11.82
CA ARG A 405 -6.60 23.33 -12.27
C ARG A 405 -5.81 22.93 -13.50
N ASP A 406 -5.15 21.79 -13.48
CA ASP A 406 -4.40 21.28 -14.64
C ASP A 406 -5.04 20.03 -15.24
N ILE A 407 -5.56 19.14 -14.38
CA ILE A 407 -6.06 17.83 -14.78
C ILE A 407 -7.35 17.53 -14.00
N ARG A 408 -8.36 17.03 -14.70
CA ARG A 408 -9.59 16.53 -14.11
C ARG A 408 -9.53 15.02 -13.98
N ASP A 409 -9.84 14.50 -12.81
CA ASP A 409 -9.97 13.07 -12.56
C ASP A 409 -11.42 12.62 -12.68
N ASP A 410 -11.69 11.70 -13.61
CA ASP A 410 -12.99 11.09 -13.87
C ASP A 410 -12.96 9.61 -13.43
N HIS A 411 -13.98 9.15 -12.69
CA HIS A 411 -14.12 7.76 -12.26
C HIS A 411 -15.33 7.09 -12.91
N TYR A 412 -15.20 5.83 -13.35
CA TYR A 412 -16.25 5.06 -14.02
C TYR A 412 -16.31 3.60 -13.56
N TYR A 413 -17.38 3.27 -12.88
CA TYR A 413 -17.72 1.89 -12.51
C TYR A 413 -19.11 1.58 -13.11
N ASP A 414 -19.16 0.96 -14.31
CA ASP A 414 -20.41 0.81 -15.04
C ASP A 414 -20.44 -0.47 -15.89
N SER A 415 -21.54 -0.70 -16.60
CA SER A 415 -21.80 -1.86 -17.45
C SER A 415 -20.98 -1.83 -18.76
N PRO A 416 -20.76 -2.98 -19.41
CA PRO A 416 -20.16 -3.04 -20.75
C PRO A 416 -20.88 -2.16 -21.77
N GLY A 417 -22.22 -2.15 -21.72
CA GLY A 417 -23.05 -1.31 -22.61
C GLY A 417 -22.80 0.18 -22.42
N TRP A 418 -22.60 0.61 -21.17
CA TRP A 418 -22.26 2.00 -20.89
C TRP A 418 -20.90 2.38 -21.49
N PHE A 419 -19.86 1.55 -21.29
CA PHE A 419 -18.54 1.81 -21.86
C PHE A 419 -18.57 1.86 -23.38
N MET A 420 -19.31 0.95 -24.04
CA MET A 420 -19.48 0.98 -25.49
C MET A 420 -20.19 2.26 -25.97
N ALA A 421 -21.27 2.65 -25.31
CA ALA A 421 -22.03 3.87 -25.65
C ALA A 421 -21.23 5.15 -25.41
N ASN A 422 -20.25 5.12 -24.52
CA ASN A 422 -19.41 6.26 -24.15
C ASN A 422 -17.97 6.20 -24.72
N ALA A 423 -17.67 5.29 -25.64
CA ALA A 423 -16.34 5.12 -26.23
C ALA A 423 -15.79 6.40 -26.89
N SER A 424 -16.67 7.29 -27.40
CA SER A 424 -16.30 8.59 -28.00
C SER A 424 -16.40 9.78 -27.03
N ARG A 425 -16.61 9.54 -25.72
CA ARG A 425 -16.86 10.59 -24.72
C ARG A 425 -15.86 11.74 -24.76
N TYR A 426 -14.59 11.43 -24.90
CA TYR A 426 -13.50 12.41 -24.91
C TYR A 426 -13.14 12.94 -26.31
N ALA A 427 -13.78 12.44 -27.36
CA ALA A 427 -13.60 12.95 -28.72
C ALA A 427 -14.31 14.29 -28.98
N ASP A 428 -15.28 14.66 -28.16
CA ASP A 428 -16.02 15.92 -28.29
C ASP A 428 -15.23 17.08 -27.67
N ARG A 429 -14.48 17.81 -28.52
CA ARG A 429 -13.68 18.96 -28.11
C ARG A 429 -14.50 20.15 -27.57
N ARG A 430 -15.80 20.17 -27.77
CA ARG A 430 -16.68 21.20 -27.16
C ARG A 430 -16.87 21.00 -25.68
N ARG A 431 -16.77 19.75 -25.23
CA ARG A 431 -16.82 19.39 -23.79
C ARG A 431 -15.47 19.52 -23.10
N PHE A 432 -14.39 19.43 -23.89
CA PHE A 432 -13.00 19.42 -23.40
C PHE A 432 -12.18 20.36 -24.28
N PRO A 433 -12.31 21.70 -24.13
CA PRO A 433 -11.59 22.67 -24.92
C PRO A 433 -10.07 22.56 -24.72
N ALA A 434 -9.32 22.85 -25.78
CA ALA A 434 -7.85 22.65 -25.81
C ALA A 434 -7.08 23.52 -24.80
N ASP A 435 -7.65 24.66 -24.42
CA ASP A 435 -7.13 25.62 -23.45
C ASP A 435 -7.65 25.42 -22.02
N GLY A 436 -8.40 24.35 -21.80
CA GLY A 436 -8.86 23.93 -20.49
C GLY A 436 -7.90 22.97 -19.80
N PHE A 437 -8.43 22.20 -18.85
CA PHE A 437 -7.73 21.13 -18.17
C PHE A 437 -7.63 19.86 -19.04
N LYS A 438 -6.62 19.03 -18.77
CA LYS A 438 -6.56 17.65 -19.30
C LYS A 438 -7.53 16.76 -18.54
N VAL A 439 -7.82 15.58 -19.11
CA VAL A 439 -8.65 14.55 -18.43
C VAL A 439 -7.80 13.34 -18.13
N PHE A 440 -7.93 12.87 -16.93
CA PHE A 440 -7.38 11.65 -16.39
C PHE A 440 -8.55 10.73 -15.97
N VAL A 441 -8.50 9.46 -16.28
CA VAL A 441 -9.44 8.47 -15.75
C VAL A 441 -8.70 7.70 -14.68
N GLY A 442 -8.83 8.16 -13.44
CA GLY A 442 -8.06 7.65 -12.29
C GLY A 442 -8.54 6.30 -11.82
N GLU A 443 -9.84 6.04 -11.98
CA GLU A 443 -10.44 4.76 -11.62
C GLU A 443 -11.48 4.33 -12.63
N TYR A 444 -11.43 3.07 -13.06
CA TYR A 444 -12.51 2.50 -13.86
C TYR A 444 -12.55 0.98 -13.75
N ALA A 445 -13.76 0.43 -13.81
CA ALA A 445 -13.99 -0.99 -13.98
C ALA A 445 -15.33 -1.27 -14.64
N VAL A 446 -15.39 -2.37 -15.37
CA VAL A 446 -16.65 -2.95 -15.86
C VAL A 446 -17.19 -3.81 -14.73
N THR A 447 -18.30 -3.39 -14.10
CA THR A 447 -18.78 -3.96 -12.85
C THR A 447 -20.08 -4.73 -12.95
N ARG A 448 -20.79 -4.73 -14.08
CA ARG A 448 -22.10 -5.40 -14.25
C ARG A 448 -22.28 -5.96 -15.65
#